data_3395292c7ec41bd54914483bf87b815a
#
_entry.id   3395292c7ec41bd54914483bf87b815a
#
_cell.length_a   1.000
_cell.length_b   1.000
_cell.length_c   1.000
_cell.angle_alpha   90.00
_cell.angle_beta   90.00
_cell.angle_gamma   90.00
#
_symmetry.space_group_name_H-M   'P 1'
#
loop_
_entity.id
_entity.type
_entity.pdbx_description
1 polymer ?
#
loop_
_entity_poly.entity_id
_entity_poly.type
_entity_poly.pdbx_seq_one_letter_code
_entity_poly.pdbx_strand_id
1 'polypeptide(L)'
;MLLISGSTALSTPRFQALRQRLTEIDSRLALHYASHFYAVDADGEVDCTRLAELLQPGTMAPAEDTDLTPASCRVVVPRLGTISPWASKATDIARNCGFDGVKRIERGTIYAIEGLEDITSTDAAAVDAALHDRMVETVLSNPQEAVRLFVAPSRQASPRCLFWREGATPWSAPT
;
A
#
# COMPACT_ATOMS: atom_id res chain seq x y z
N MET A 1 5.89 -8.78 11.92
CA MET A 1 5.42 -7.56 11.25
C MET A 1 4.62 -6.73 12.25
N LEU A 2 4.86 -5.43 12.29
CA LEU A 2 4.10 -4.46 13.09
C LEU A 2 3.27 -3.58 12.15
N LEU A 3 2.09 -3.16 12.60
CA LEU A 3 1.25 -2.18 11.92
C LEU A 3 1.16 -0.94 12.82
N ILE A 4 1.50 0.21 12.27
CA ILE A 4 1.45 1.49 12.96
C ILE A 4 0.45 2.38 12.21
N SER A 5 -0.55 2.90 12.91
CA SER A 5 -1.53 3.82 12.34
C SER A 5 -0.89 5.13 11.91
N GLY A 6 -1.38 5.69 10.83
CA GLY A 6 -0.85 6.88 10.21
C GLY A 6 -1.81 8.08 10.22
N SER A 7 -1.34 9.24 9.72
CA SER A 7 -2.14 10.45 9.55
C SER A 7 -3.15 10.30 8.41
N THR A 8 -4.04 11.28 8.30
CA THR A 8 -4.98 11.39 7.16
C THR A 8 -4.22 11.32 5.82
N ALA A 9 -4.64 10.41 4.96
CA ALA A 9 -3.97 10.16 3.68
C ALA A 9 -4.36 11.15 2.57
N LEU A 10 -5.54 11.73 2.66
CA LEU A 10 -6.09 12.63 1.66
C LEU A 10 -6.30 14.04 2.19
N SER A 11 -5.99 15.03 1.37
CA SER A 11 -6.43 16.40 1.61
C SER A 11 -7.95 16.51 1.45
N THR A 12 -8.57 17.48 2.13
CA THR A 12 -10.03 17.68 2.08
C THR A 12 -10.60 17.70 0.64
N PRO A 13 -10.00 18.43 -0.34
CA PRO A 13 -10.51 18.41 -1.71
C PRO A 13 -10.44 17.03 -2.36
N ARG A 14 -9.36 16.28 -2.14
CA ARG A 14 -9.19 14.91 -2.69
C ARG A 14 -10.17 13.94 -2.04
N PHE A 15 -10.39 14.08 -0.74
CA PHE A 15 -11.36 13.27 -0.02
C PHE A 15 -12.78 13.48 -0.57
N GLN A 16 -13.18 14.75 -0.77
CA GLN A 16 -14.50 15.07 -1.33
C GLN A 16 -14.66 14.57 -2.77
N ALA A 17 -13.64 14.73 -3.62
CA ALA A 17 -13.66 14.23 -5.00
C ALA A 17 -13.78 12.70 -5.05
N LEU A 18 -13.04 11.98 -4.19
CA LEU A 18 -13.14 10.53 -4.10
C LEU A 18 -14.51 10.09 -3.57
N ARG A 19 -15.03 10.76 -2.54
CA ARG A 19 -16.36 10.50 -2.00
C ARG A 19 -17.44 10.63 -3.07
N GLN A 20 -17.40 11.70 -3.85
CA GLN A 20 -18.34 11.90 -4.95
C GLN A 20 -18.23 10.78 -5.98
N ARG A 21 -17.01 10.44 -6.40
CA ARG A 21 -16.77 9.36 -7.37
C ARG A 21 -17.30 8.00 -6.89
N LEU A 22 -17.16 7.68 -5.62
CA LEU A 22 -17.73 6.46 -5.05
C LEU A 22 -19.26 6.47 -5.08
N THR A 23 -19.89 7.60 -4.74
CA THR A 23 -21.36 7.75 -4.81
C THR A 23 -21.87 7.66 -6.25
N GLU A 24 -21.08 8.05 -7.26
CA GLU A 24 -21.42 7.87 -8.68
C GLU A 24 -21.37 6.41 -9.13
N ILE A 25 -20.53 5.55 -8.48
CA ILE A 25 -20.48 4.11 -8.73
C ILE A 25 -21.73 3.44 -8.13
N ASP A 26 -21.98 3.68 -6.85
CA ASP A 26 -23.17 3.21 -6.16
C ASP A 26 -23.54 4.21 -5.05
N SER A 27 -24.79 4.63 -5.00
CA SER A 27 -25.29 5.60 -4.02
C SER A 27 -25.24 5.14 -2.57
N ARG A 28 -25.08 3.85 -2.33
CA ARG A 28 -24.92 3.23 -1.00
C ARG A 28 -23.50 3.36 -0.46
N LEU A 29 -22.53 3.67 -1.31
CA LEU A 29 -21.13 3.80 -0.91
C LEU A 29 -20.90 5.14 -0.21
N ALA A 30 -20.36 5.09 1.00
CA ALA A 30 -19.97 6.27 1.75
C ALA A 30 -18.52 6.15 2.24
N LEU A 31 -17.67 7.08 1.83
CA LEU A 31 -16.30 7.18 2.34
C LEU A 31 -16.31 7.89 3.69
N HIS A 32 -15.89 7.22 4.77
CA HIS A 32 -15.81 7.77 6.12
C HIS A 32 -14.45 8.40 6.40
N TYR A 33 -13.38 7.68 6.13
CA TYR A 33 -12.02 8.22 6.23
C TYR A 33 -11.03 7.51 5.30
N ALA A 34 -9.90 8.17 5.12
CA ALA A 34 -8.73 7.62 4.47
C ALA A 34 -7.49 7.97 5.29
N SER A 35 -6.80 6.99 5.82
CA SER A 35 -5.60 7.19 6.65
C SER A 35 -4.44 6.35 6.15
N HIS A 36 -3.24 6.87 6.35
CA HIS A 36 -2.03 6.09 6.14
C HIS A 36 -1.87 5.05 7.24
N PHE A 37 -1.17 3.99 6.94
CA PHE A 37 -0.60 3.07 7.91
C PHE A 37 0.81 2.68 7.47
N TYR A 38 1.60 2.22 8.42
CA TYR A 38 2.95 1.75 8.19
C TYR A 38 3.04 0.28 8.55
N ALA A 39 3.42 -0.54 7.57
CA ALA A 39 3.79 -1.92 7.79
C ALA A 39 5.30 -1.98 8.01
N VAL A 40 5.72 -2.58 9.11
CA VAL A 40 7.13 -2.64 9.51
C VAL A 40 7.56 -4.11 9.63
N ASP A 41 8.58 -4.47 8.87
CA ASP A 41 9.32 -5.71 9.04
C ASP A 41 10.57 -5.44 9.86
N ALA A 42 10.69 -6.11 11.00
CA ALA A 42 11.82 -5.92 11.91
C ALA A 42 12.19 -7.24 12.59
N ASP A 43 13.47 -7.37 12.94
CA ASP A 43 13.98 -8.42 13.82
C ASP A 43 13.99 -7.93 15.27
N GLY A 44 13.55 -8.78 16.18
CA GLY A 44 13.53 -8.48 17.60
C GLY A 44 12.46 -7.48 18.03
N GLU A 45 12.66 -6.92 19.21
CA GLU A 45 11.74 -5.96 19.81
C GLU A 45 12.04 -4.55 19.31
N VAL A 46 11.03 -3.86 18.83
CA VAL A 46 11.13 -2.47 18.35
C VAL A 46 10.23 -1.59 19.21
N ASP A 47 10.78 -0.47 19.68
CA ASP A 47 9.99 0.55 20.38
C ASP A 47 9.00 1.19 19.40
N CYS A 48 7.78 0.65 19.43
CA CYS A 48 6.69 1.08 18.54
C CYS A 48 6.30 2.55 18.76
N THR A 49 6.37 3.03 20.02
CA THR A 49 6.00 4.41 20.35
C THR A 49 6.98 5.40 19.73
N ARG A 50 8.26 5.17 19.93
CA ARG A 50 9.33 6.00 19.36
C ARG A 50 9.38 5.92 17.83
N LEU A 51 9.10 4.73 17.26
CA LEU A 51 9.04 4.58 15.82
C LEU A 51 7.81 5.30 15.23
N ALA A 52 6.67 5.26 15.90
CA ALA A 52 5.46 5.99 15.50
C ALA A 52 5.70 7.51 15.53
N GLU A 53 6.37 8.03 16.55
CA GLU A 53 6.76 9.44 16.62
C GLU A 53 7.70 9.85 15.49
N LEU A 54 8.65 8.98 15.10
CA LEU A 54 9.55 9.23 13.97
C LEU A 54 8.80 9.28 12.64
N LEU A 55 7.84 8.37 12.44
CA LEU A 55 7.06 8.27 11.19
C LEU A 55 6.02 9.38 11.07
N GLN A 56 5.56 9.91 12.20
CA GLN A 56 4.52 10.94 12.29
C GLN A 56 4.77 11.92 13.40
N PRO A 57 5.68 12.90 13.23
CA PRO A 57 5.85 13.92 14.23
C PRO A 57 4.56 14.77 14.34
N GLY A 58 3.84 14.62 15.46
CA GLY A 58 2.88 15.60 15.91
C GLY A 58 1.40 15.34 15.64
N THR A 59 0.98 14.23 15.08
CA THR A 59 -0.47 13.97 14.95
C THR A 59 -0.74 12.46 15.01
N MET A 60 -1.04 11.95 16.19
CA MET A 60 -1.86 10.75 16.25
C MET A 60 -3.27 11.19 15.81
N ALA A 61 -3.65 10.89 14.57
CA ALA A 61 -5.07 10.79 14.29
C ALA A 61 -5.59 9.69 15.22
N PRO A 62 -6.61 9.96 16.05
CA PRO A 62 -7.24 8.90 16.77
C PRO A 62 -7.68 7.87 15.71
N ALA A 63 -7.23 6.63 15.84
CA ALA A 63 -8.03 5.54 15.34
C ALA A 63 -9.32 5.67 16.15
N GLU A 64 -10.31 6.38 15.64
CA GLU A 64 -11.64 6.19 16.13
C GLU A 64 -11.87 4.69 16.02
N ASP A 65 -12.36 4.09 17.09
CA ASP A 65 -12.75 2.68 17.18
C ASP A 65 -13.87 2.40 16.17
N THR A 66 -13.52 2.52 14.93
CA THR A 66 -14.38 2.07 13.85
C THR A 66 -14.00 0.61 13.66
N ASP A 67 -14.90 -0.28 14.04
CA ASP A 67 -14.79 -1.72 13.79
C ASP A 67 -14.60 -1.93 12.29
N LEU A 68 -13.34 -1.82 11.83
CA LEU A 68 -12.96 -2.06 10.45
C LEU A 68 -13.06 -3.55 10.18
N THR A 69 -14.23 -3.97 9.76
CA THR A 69 -14.39 -5.31 9.20
C THR A 69 -13.74 -5.35 7.81
N PRO A 70 -13.23 -6.50 7.35
CA PRO A 70 -12.79 -6.67 5.96
C PRO A 70 -13.86 -6.29 4.93
N ALA A 71 -15.13 -6.34 5.33
CA ALA A 71 -16.27 -5.98 4.51
C ALA A 71 -16.41 -4.46 4.32
N SER A 72 -15.93 -3.65 5.28
CA SER A 72 -16.08 -2.19 5.30
C SER A 72 -14.79 -1.43 4.97
N CYS A 73 -13.71 -2.10 4.58
CA CYS A 73 -12.47 -1.42 4.24
C CYS A 73 -11.82 -1.91 2.93
N ARG A 74 -11.01 -1.02 2.35
CA ARG A 74 -10.03 -1.33 1.30
C ARG A 74 -8.68 -0.82 1.72
N VAL A 75 -7.66 -1.60 1.43
CA VAL A 75 -6.29 -1.29 1.82
C VAL A 75 -5.44 -1.20 0.56
N VAL A 76 -4.92 -0.03 0.28
CA VAL A 76 -4.05 0.21 -0.87
C VAL A 76 -2.61 0.21 -0.39
N VAL A 77 -1.81 -0.65 -1.00
CA VAL A 77 -0.39 -0.82 -0.69
C VAL A 77 0.45 -0.75 -1.96
N PRO A 78 1.75 -0.50 -1.86
CA PRO A 78 2.66 -0.64 -3.00
C PRO A 78 2.55 -2.04 -3.61
N ARG A 79 2.81 -2.12 -4.91
CA ARG A 79 2.72 -3.39 -5.66
C ARG A 79 3.53 -4.48 -4.98
N LEU A 80 2.90 -5.62 -4.75
CA LEU A 80 3.53 -6.77 -4.11
C LEU A 80 4.76 -7.23 -4.88
N GLY A 81 5.82 -7.59 -4.15
CA GLY A 81 7.09 -8.00 -4.73
C GLY A 81 8.01 -6.85 -5.17
N THR A 82 7.62 -5.59 -4.96
CA THR A 82 8.45 -4.42 -5.19
C THR A 82 8.79 -3.70 -3.88
N ILE A 83 9.82 -2.87 -3.91
CA ILE A 83 10.16 -1.96 -2.81
C ILE A 83 9.80 -0.56 -3.28
N SER A 84 8.95 0.14 -2.53
CA SER A 84 8.59 1.50 -2.90
C SER A 84 9.77 2.46 -2.70
N PRO A 85 9.90 3.53 -3.51
CA PRO A 85 10.93 4.54 -3.31
C PRO A 85 10.84 5.22 -1.93
N TRP A 86 9.62 5.33 -1.40
CA TRP A 86 9.37 5.84 -0.05
C TRP A 86 9.93 4.90 1.01
N ALA A 87 9.74 3.58 0.86
CA ALA A 87 10.21 2.56 1.80
C ALA A 87 11.73 2.59 2.00
N SER A 88 12.49 2.73 0.92
CA SER A 88 13.95 2.81 1.00
C SER A 88 14.39 3.96 1.88
N LYS A 89 13.85 5.16 1.65
CA LYS A 89 14.16 6.34 2.46
C LYS A 89 13.71 6.21 3.92
N ALA A 90 12.49 5.76 4.15
CA ALA A 90 11.96 5.61 5.50
C ALA A 90 12.77 4.60 6.32
N THR A 91 13.14 3.49 5.70
CA THR A 91 13.95 2.45 6.34
C THR A 91 15.35 2.97 6.68
N ASP A 92 16.00 3.71 5.77
CA ASP A 92 17.31 4.29 6.01
C ASP A 92 17.27 5.35 7.14
N ILE A 93 16.24 6.19 7.16
CA ILE A 93 16.05 7.18 8.23
C ILE A 93 15.84 6.46 9.58
N ALA A 94 14.99 5.43 9.62
CA ALA A 94 14.75 4.68 10.85
C ALA A 94 16.05 4.07 11.40
N ARG A 95 16.86 3.45 10.56
CA ARG A 95 18.18 2.90 10.97
C ARG A 95 19.12 3.97 11.48
N ASN A 96 19.21 5.11 10.79
CA ASN A 96 20.03 6.25 11.25
C ASN A 96 19.54 6.85 12.57
N CYS A 97 18.28 6.66 12.93
CA CYS A 97 17.70 7.04 14.22
C CYS A 97 17.82 5.96 15.31
N GLY A 98 18.59 4.90 15.06
CA GLY A 98 18.88 3.85 16.02
C GLY A 98 17.87 2.68 16.04
N PHE A 99 17.10 2.50 14.99
CA PHE A 99 16.24 1.34 14.81
C PHE A 99 16.92 0.26 13.94
N ASP A 100 18.06 -0.26 14.40
CA ASP A 100 18.89 -1.21 13.65
C ASP A 100 18.16 -2.51 13.30
N GLY A 101 17.20 -2.93 14.13
CA GLY A 101 16.36 -4.11 13.86
C GLY A 101 15.34 -3.93 12.74
N VAL A 102 15.11 -2.72 12.25
CA VAL A 102 14.14 -2.46 11.19
C VAL A 102 14.72 -2.87 9.84
N LYS A 103 14.11 -3.87 9.21
CA LYS A 103 14.48 -4.35 7.88
C LYS A 103 13.88 -3.50 6.79
N ARG A 104 12.59 -3.23 6.91
CA ARG A 104 11.83 -2.51 5.89
C ARG A 104 10.57 -1.88 6.48
N ILE A 105 10.27 -0.65 6.04
CA ILE A 105 9.02 0.04 6.34
C ILE A 105 8.32 0.33 5.02
N GLU A 106 7.07 -0.06 4.91
CA GLU A 106 6.20 0.31 3.78
C GLU A 106 5.02 1.13 4.27
N ARG A 107 4.56 2.06 3.44
CA ARG A 107 3.39 2.87 3.71
C ARG A 107 2.24 2.44 2.82
N GLY A 108 1.08 2.19 3.42
CA GLY A 108 -0.17 1.98 2.72
C GLY A 108 -1.23 2.99 3.12
N THR A 109 -2.42 2.86 2.54
CA THR A 109 -3.59 3.68 2.85
C THR A 109 -4.78 2.77 3.12
N ILE A 110 -5.47 3.02 4.23
CA ILE A 110 -6.73 2.36 4.57
C ILE A 110 -7.86 3.32 4.22
N TYR A 111 -8.85 2.82 3.50
CA TYR A 111 -10.10 3.50 3.18
C TYR A 111 -11.23 2.79 3.90
N ALA A 112 -11.94 3.49 4.79
CA ALA A 112 -13.17 3.01 5.38
C ALA A 112 -14.34 3.45 4.51
N ILE A 113 -15.03 2.46 3.94
CA ILE A 113 -16.10 2.68 2.97
C ILE A 113 -17.29 1.82 3.39
N GLU A 114 -18.39 2.47 3.75
CA GLU A 114 -19.66 1.80 4.02
C GLU A 114 -20.32 1.31 2.73
N GLY A 115 -21.07 0.23 2.80
CA GLY A 115 -21.83 -0.31 1.68
C GLY A 115 -21.06 -1.25 0.75
N LEU A 116 -19.80 -1.57 1.06
CA LEU A 116 -18.96 -2.45 0.21
C LEU A 116 -19.46 -3.89 0.13
N GLU A 117 -20.21 -4.35 1.14
CA GLU A 117 -20.76 -5.72 1.21
C GLU A 117 -21.98 -5.91 0.32
N ASP A 118 -22.66 -4.81 -0.04
CA ASP A 118 -23.92 -4.83 -0.77
C ASP A 118 -23.79 -4.55 -2.26
N ILE A 119 -22.57 -4.28 -2.75
CA ILE A 119 -22.32 -3.93 -4.15
C ILE A 119 -22.03 -5.15 -5.02
N THR A 120 -22.23 -5.01 -6.31
CA THR A 120 -21.89 -6.06 -7.28
C THR A 120 -20.37 -6.21 -7.44
N SER A 121 -19.94 -7.36 -7.98
CA SER A 121 -18.50 -7.57 -8.29
C SER A 121 -17.96 -6.55 -9.31
N THR A 122 -18.80 -6.06 -10.21
CA THR A 122 -18.44 -5.02 -11.18
C THR A 122 -18.20 -3.69 -10.48
N ASP A 123 -19.08 -3.30 -9.56
CA ASP A 123 -18.93 -2.06 -8.79
C ASP A 123 -17.74 -2.14 -7.84
N ALA A 124 -17.50 -3.30 -7.21
CA ALA A 124 -16.31 -3.52 -6.40
C ALA A 124 -15.01 -3.30 -7.21
N ALA A 125 -14.95 -3.79 -8.45
CA ALA A 125 -13.81 -3.55 -9.34
C ALA A 125 -13.69 -2.06 -9.73
N ALA A 126 -14.81 -1.35 -9.89
CA ALA A 126 -14.81 0.09 -10.15
C ALA A 126 -14.36 0.89 -8.93
N VAL A 127 -14.75 0.49 -7.71
CA VAL A 127 -14.26 1.05 -6.45
C VAL A 127 -12.74 0.86 -6.36
N ASP A 128 -12.25 -0.36 -6.54
CA ASP A 128 -10.82 -0.65 -6.48
C ASP A 128 -10.05 0.21 -7.51
N ALA A 129 -10.56 0.33 -8.74
CA ALA A 129 -9.96 1.17 -9.77
C ALA A 129 -9.99 2.68 -9.44
N ALA A 130 -10.92 3.13 -8.59
CA ALA A 130 -10.97 4.51 -8.13
C ALA A 130 -9.98 4.82 -7.01
N LEU A 131 -9.57 3.79 -6.24
CA LEU A 131 -8.74 3.92 -5.04
C LEU A 131 -7.24 3.85 -5.34
N HIS A 132 -6.80 3.14 -6.39
CA HIS A 132 -5.39 2.83 -6.60
C HIS A 132 -4.92 2.98 -8.04
N ASP A 133 -3.63 3.20 -8.23
CA ASP A 133 -2.96 3.07 -9.52
C ASP A 133 -2.49 1.62 -9.72
N ARG A 134 -3.11 0.91 -10.65
CA ARG A 134 -2.82 -0.49 -10.98
C ARG A 134 -1.37 -0.75 -11.41
N MET A 135 -0.63 0.27 -11.82
CA MET A 135 0.77 0.12 -12.26
C MET A 135 1.71 -0.03 -11.08
N VAL A 136 1.43 0.65 -9.96
CA VAL A 136 2.35 0.80 -8.82
C VAL A 136 1.76 0.34 -7.49
N GLU A 137 0.45 0.06 -7.44
CA GLU A 137 -0.27 -0.28 -6.23
C GLU A 137 -1.10 -1.57 -6.38
N THR A 138 -1.52 -2.10 -5.24
CA THR A 138 -2.38 -3.29 -5.12
C THR A 138 -3.41 -3.02 -4.04
N VAL A 139 -4.66 -3.45 -4.26
CA VAL A 139 -5.73 -3.41 -3.25
C VAL A 139 -5.74 -4.73 -2.49
N LEU A 140 -5.83 -4.63 -1.18
CA LEU A 140 -6.01 -5.74 -0.24
C LEU A 140 -7.32 -5.55 0.51
N SER A 141 -7.87 -6.64 1.01
CA SER A 141 -9.13 -6.61 1.76
C SER A 141 -8.95 -6.25 3.23
N ASN A 142 -7.71 -6.38 3.74
CA ASN A 142 -7.47 -6.19 5.17
C ASN A 142 -5.99 -5.80 5.43
N PRO A 143 -5.71 -4.95 6.45
CA PRO A 143 -4.35 -4.50 6.75
C PRO A 143 -3.36 -5.63 7.09
N GLN A 144 -3.83 -6.75 7.66
CA GLN A 144 -2.97 -7.88 8.00
C GLN A 144 -2.38 -8.56 6.76
N GLU A 145 -3.05 -8.47 5.63
CA GLU A 145 -2.52 -8.96 4.35
C GLU A 145 -1.27 -8.20 3.88
N ALA A 146 -0.96 -7.05 4.48
CA ALA A 146 0.25 -6.29 4.19
C ALA A 146 1.54 -7.08 4.49
N VAL A 147 1.47 -8.19 5.26
CA VAL A 147 2.59 -9.13 5.40
C VAL A 147 3.13 -9.61 4.05
N ARG A 148 2.27 -9.69 3.05
CA ARG A 148 2.64 -10.08 1.66
C ARG A 148 3.62 -9.12 1.00
N LEU A 149 3.75 -7.88 1.49
CA LEU A 149 4.76 -6.91 1.02
C LEU A 149 6.18 -7.39 1.30
N PHE A 150 6.38 -8.16 2.36
CA PHE A 150 7.68 -8.61 2.85
C PHE A 150 8.02 -10.04 2.41
N VAL A 151 7.06 -10.75 1.86
CA VAL A 151 7.30 -12.07 1.28
C VAL A 151 8.00 -11.89 -0.06
N ALA A 152 9.20 -12.45 -0.19
CA ALA A 152 9.90 -12.46 -1.47
C ALA A 152 9.00 -13.15 -2.52
N PRO A 153 8.80 -12.55 -3.70
CA PRO A 153 8.07 -13.22 -4.75
C PRO A 153 8.78 -14.53 -5.05
N SER A 154 8.07 -15.65 -4.94
CA SER A 154 8.56 -16.91 -5.46
C SER A 154 8.88 -16.64 -6.92
N ARG A 155 10.15 -16.78 -7.33
CA ARG A 155 10.54 -16.71 -8.73
C ARG A 155 9.81 -17.85 -9.45
N GLN A 156 8.62 -17.57 -9.94
CA GLN A 156 8.12 -18.33 -11.07
C GLN A 156 9.16 -18.12 -12.16
N ALA A 157 9.82 -19.19 -12.57
CA ALA A 157 10.73 -19.14 -13.70
C ALA A 157 9.94 -18.53 -14.85
N SER A 158 10.23 -17.27 -15.12
CA SER A 158 9.70 -16.59 -16.30
C SER A 158 10.04 -17.51 -17.47
N PRO A 159 9.09 -17.92 -18.31
CA PRO A 159 9.44 -18.62 -19.53
C PRO A 159 10.50 -17.75 -20.18
N ARG A 160 11.70 -18.30 -20.35
CA ARG A 160 12.82 -17.61 -20.99
C ARG A 160 12.25 -16.94 -22.22
N CYS A 161 12.38 -15.63 -22.28
CA CYS A 161 12.05 -14.87 -23.46
C CYS A 161 12.93 -15.43 -24.58
N LEU A 162 12.37 -16.30 -25.43
CA LEU A 162 13.06 -16.98 -26.55
C LEU A 162 13.38 -15.99 -27.67
N PHE A 163 13.37 -14.70 -27.39
CA PHE A 163 13.64 -13.66 -28.39
C PHE A 163 15.12 -13.49 -28.74
N TRP A 164 16.05 -14.20 -28.05
CA TRP A 164 17.48 -14.22 -28.37
C TRP A 164 17.94 -15.61 -28.78
N ARG A 165 17.25 -16.20 -29.78
CA ARG A 165 17.75 -17.39 -30.42
C ARG A 165 18.00 -17.09 -31.87
N GLU A 166 19.30 -17.05 -32.21
CA GLU A 166 19.90 -17.30 -33.55
C GLU A 166 19.74 -16.18 -34.59
N GLY A 167 20.81 -15.46 -34.86
CA GLY A 167 21.04 -14.80 -36.15
C GLY A 167 21.41 -13.33 -36.15
N ALA A 168 21.68 -12.68 -35.02
CA ALA A 168 22.26 -11.34 -35.07
C ALA A 168 23.78 -11.47 -35.29
N THR A 169 24.22 -11.31 -36.53
CA THR A 169 25.62 -11.02 -36.87
C THR A 169 26.07 -9.76 -36.10
N PRO A 170 27.30 -9.74 -35.55
CA PRO A 170 27.80 -8.56 -34.89
C PRO A 170 27.86 -7.39 -35.87
N TRP A 171 27.31 -6.25 -35.45
CA TRP A 171 27.37 -5.00 -36.16
C TRP A 171 28.86 -4.66 -36.48
N SER A 172 29.27 -4.81 -37.73
CA SER A 172 30.53 -4.27 -38.23
C SER A 172 30.38 -2.76 -38.39
N ALA A 173 31.12 -1.99 -37.59
CA ALA A 173 31.21 -0.55 -37.73
C ALA A 173 31.78 -0.21 -39.14
N PRO A 174 31.25 0.80 -39.84
CA PRO A 174 31.84 1.29 -41.07
C PRO A 174 33.16 1.99 -40.77
N THR A 175 34.18 1.66 -41.58
CA THR A 175 35.46 2.35 -41.68
C THR A 175 35.31 3.76 -42.21
#